data_1ef35be1b8fbe0f2ad285c42a2e5db8d
#
_entry.id   1ef35be1b8fbe0f2ad285c42a2e5db8d
#
_cell.length_a   1.000
_cell.length_b   1.000
_cell.length_c   1.000
_cell.angle_alpha   90.00
_cell.angle_beta   90.00
_cell.angle_gamma   90.00
#
_symmetry.space_group_name_H-M   'P 1'
#
loop_
_entity.id
_entity.type
_entity.pdbx_description
1 polymer ?
#
loop_
_entity_poly.entity_id
_entity_poly.type
_entity_poly.pdbx_seq_one_letter_code
_entity_poly.pdbx_strand_id
1 'polypeptide(L)'
;TLVYCTDKDPEQLSNVNEFLSKEDYIFRQITDVETSSRHEIKRILNSFRGGHTKILTAKRVLDEGVNIPETQIALILASNTVERQWTQRRGRILRKCSALGKTHAVIHDFVVLPPAFKNNNDLELDDYDLKLLNLELTRLIEFARLARNNTSTDGAYPLINRIQKCLGES
;
A
#
# COMPACT_ATOMS: atom_id res chain seq x y z
N THR A 1 -8.28 -9.06 -2.79
CA THR A 1 -7.02 -8.40 -2.41
C THR A 1 -6.55 -7.47 -3.51
N LEU A 2 -5.96 -6.34 -3.15
CA LEU A 2 -5.29 -5.42 -4.05
C LEU A 2 -3.82 -5.35 -3.67
N VAL A 3 -2.90 -5.52 -4.62
CA VAL A 3 -1.46 -5.34 -4.45
C VAL A 3 -1.04 -4.11 -5.24
N TYR A 4 -0.55 -3.11 -4.53
CA TYR A 4 -0.13 -1.85 -5.12
C TYR A 4 1.40 -1.80 -5.26
N CYS A 5 1.87 -1.73 -6.52
CA CYS A 5 3.28 -1.68 -6.87
C CYS A 5 3.72 -0.26 -7.24
N THR A 6 5.01 0.01 -7.12
CA THR A 6 5.59 1.29 -7.56
C THR A 6 5.64 1.38 -9.09
N ASP A 7 5.57 2.59 -9.60
CA ASP A 7 5.86 2.92 -10.99
C ASP A 7 7.34 3.24 -11.25
N LYS A 8 8.11 3.48 -10.17
CA LYS A 8 9.54 3.81 -10.23
C LYS A 8 10.42 2.60 -10.49
N ASP A 9 9.95 1.41 -10.08
CA ASP A 9 10.61 0.15 -10.36
C ASP A 9 9.80 -0.64 -11.39
N PRO A 10 10.31 -0.78 -12.63
CA PRO A 10 9.60 -1.50 -13.68
C PRO A 10 9.45 -3.00 -13.37
N GLU A 11 10.36 -3.57 -12.59
CA GLU A 11 10.41 -5.00 -12.30
C GLU A 11 9.49 -5.42 -11.14
N GLN A 12 9.17 -4.52 -10.22
CA GLN A 12 8.38 -4.88 -9.03
C GLN A 12 7.04 -5.53 -9.40
N LEU A 13 6.30 -4.97 -10.36
CA LEU A 13 5.02 -5.55 -10.77
C LEU A 13 5.19 -6.92 -11.43
N SER A 14 6.20 -7.08 -12.30
CA SER A 14 6.49 -8.36 -12.97
C SER A 14 6.89 -9.43 -11.95
N ASN A 15 7.73 -9.09 -10.99
CA ASN A 15 8.16 -10.01 -9.93
C ASN A 15 6.97 -10.45 -9.05
N VAL A 16 6.07 -9.52 -8.71
CA VAL A 16 4.83 -9.85 -7.98
C VAL A 16 3.93 -10.77 -8.81
N ASN A 17 3.74 -10.47 -10.09
CA ASN A 17 2.90 -11.28 -10.97
C ASN A 17 3.51 -12.68 -11.20
N GLU A 18 4.83 -12.79 -11.32
CA GLU A 18 5.53 -14.07 -11.42
C GLU A 18 5.35 -14.90 -10.15
N PHE A 19 5.53 -14.29 -8.97
CA PHE A 19 5.26 -14.95 -7.70
C PHE A 19 3.82 -15.46 -7.62
N LEU A 20 2.82 -14.61 -7.92
CA LEU A 20 1.42 -15.01 -7.89
C LEU A 20 1.10 -16.14 -8.88
N SER A 21 1.76 -16.15 -10.04
CA SER A 21 1.62 -17.23 -11.02
C SER A 21 2.23 -18.54 -10.54
N LYS A 22 3.40 -18.50 -9.90
CA LYS A 22 4.06 -19.68 -9.31
C LYS A 22 3.24 -20.33 -8.19
N GLU A 23 2.52 -19.51 -7.43
CA GLU A 23 1.65 -19.95 -6.33
C GLU A 23 0.19 -20.21 -6.77
N ASP A 24 -0.07 -20.31 -8.06
CA ASP A 24 -1.38 -20.60 -8.66
C ASP A 24 -2.52 -19.64 -8.26
N TYR A 25 -2.18 -18.39 -7.90
CA TYR A 25 -3.19 -17.38 -7.59
C TYR A 25 -3.90 -16.86 -8.84
N ILE A 26 -5.23 -16.73 -8.77
CA ILE A 26 -6.03 -16.10 -9.83
C ILE A 26 -5.97 -14.58 -9.66
N PHE A 27 -5.19 -13.91 -10.48
CA PHE A 27 -5.01 -12.47 -10.45
C PHE A 27 -5.22 -11.81 -11.81
N ARG A 28 -5.36 -10.49 -11.82
CA ARG A 28 -5.33 -9.61 -13.00
C ARG A 28 -4.52 -8.37 -12.66
N GLN A 29 -3.75 -7.90 -13.62
CA GLN A 29 -3.06 -6.62 -13.48
C GLN A 29 -3.94 -5.47 -13.99
N ILE A 30 -3.68 -4.28 -13.48
CA ILE A 30 -4.24 -3.02 -13.93
C ILE A 30 -3.11 -2.00 -14.01
N THR A 31 -2.81 -1.58 -15.24
CA THR A 31 -1.81 -0.55 -15.56
C THR A 31 -2.44 0.48 -16.50
N ASP A 32 -1.66 1.43 -17.00
CA ASP A 32 -2.11 2.39 -18.01
C ASP A 32 -2.62 1.68 -19.28
N VAL A 33 -2.09 0.48 -19.57
CA VAL A 33 -2.52 -0.32 -20.73
C VAL A 33 -3.97 -0.76 -20.60
N GLU A 34 -4.32 -1.38 -19.47
CA GLU A 34 -5.68 -1.86 -19.23
C GLU A 34 -6.66 -0.71 -19.04
N THR A 35 -6.23 0.42 -18.45
CA THR A 35 -7.09 1.60 -18.26
C THR A 35 -7.35 2.40 -19.53
N SER A 36 -6.50 2.27 -20.54
CA SER A 36 -6.71 2.90 -21.84
C SER A 36 -7.98 2.39 -22.55
N SER A 37 -8.42 1.17 -22.20
CA SER A 37 -9.66 0.56 -22.73
C SER A 37 -10.74 0.48 -21.65
N ARG A 38 -11.83 1.28 -21.83
CA ARG A 38 -13.00 1.21 -20.94
C ARG A 38 -13.63 -0.19 -20.86
N HIS A 39 -13.56 -0.94 -21.96
CA HIS A 39 -14.10 -2.30 -22.02
C HIS A 39 -13.24 -3.25 -21.19
N GLU A 40 -11.91 -3.20 -21.33
CA GLU A 40 -11.00 -4.08 -20.64
C GLU A 40 -11.03 -3.85 -19.14
N ILE A 41 -10.91 -2.59 -18.68
CA ILE A 41 -11.00 -2.29 -17.25
C ILE A 41 -12.33 -2.72 -16.64
N LYS A 42 -13.44 -2.53 -17.35
CA LYS A 42 -14.76 -2.99 -16.91
C LYS A 42 -14.83 -4.51 -16.77
N ARG A 43 -14.24 -5.25 -17.71
CA ARG A 43 -14.15 -6.72 -17.68
C ARG A 43 -13.36 -7.20 -16.47
N ILE A 44 -12.19 -6.61 -16.21
CA ILE A 44 -11.35 -6.95 -15.05
C ILE A 44 -12.10 -6.68 -13.75
N LEU A 45 -12.70 -5.50 -13.61
CA LEU A 45 -13.45 -5.13 -12.40
C LEU A 45 -14.67 -6.02 -12.17
N ASN A 46 -15.40 -6.39 -13.21
CA ASN A 46 -16.54 -7.31 -13.09
C ASN A 46 -16.08 -8.70 -12.65
N SER A 47 -14.96 -9.21 -13.18
CA SER A 47 -14.36 -10.47 -12.76
C SER A 47 -13.95 -10.45 -11.28
N PHE A 48 -13.40 -9.32 -10.81
CA PHE A 48 -13.04 -9.13 -9.41
C PHE A 48 -14.27 -9.05 -8.49
N ARG A 49 -15.30 -8.29 -8.90
CA ARG A 49 -16.59 -8.19 -8.17
C ARG A 49 -17.30 -9.52 -8.08
N GLY A 50 -17.29 -10.30 -9.17
CA GLY A 50 -17.86 -11.64 -9.21
C GLY A 50 -17.06 -12.70 -8.48
N GLY A 51 -15.88 -12.34 -7.91
CA GLY A 51 -15.04 -13.25 -7.15
C GLY A 51 -14.23 -14.25 -8.00
N HIS A 52 -14.29 -14.16 -9.34
CA HIS A 52 -13.49 -14.98 -10.23
C HIS A 52 -12.01 -14.58 -10.20
N THR A 53 -11.71 -13.28 -10.09
CA THR A 53 -10.38 -12.75 -9.82
C THR A 53 -10.24 -12.48 -8.34
N LYS A 54 -9.24 -13.05 -7.68
CA LYS A 54 -9.03 -12.89 -6.22
C LYS A 54 -8.08 -11.76 -5.89
N ILE A 55 -7.13 -11.47 -6.78
CA ILE A 55 -6.09 -10.49 -6.58
C ILE A 55 -6.05 -9.54 -7.78
N LEU A 56 -5.96 -8.26 -7.50
CA LEU A 56 -5.60 -7.24 -8.48
C LEU A 56 -4.20 -6.73 -8.15
N THR A 57 -3.31 -6.72 -9.14
CA THR A 57 -2.01 -6.05 -9.06
C THR A 57 -2.09 -4.74 -9.83
N ALA A 58 -1.58 -3.65 -9.31
CA ALA A 58 -1.78 -2.33 -9.92
C ALA A 58 -0.56 -1.42 -9.76
N LYS A 59 -0.31 -0.62 -10.82
CA LYS A 59 0.54 0.57 -10.80
C LYS A 59 -0.33 1.80 -11.06
N ARG A 60 -0.10 2.94 -10.40
CA ARG A 60 -0.74 4.26 -10.62
C ARG A 60 -2.27 4.33 -10.69
N VAL A 61 -2.91 3.29 -11.11
CA VAL A 61 -4.31 3.24 -11.54
C VAL A 61 -5.31 3.71 -10.50
N LEU A 62 -4.98 3.57 -9.22
CA LEU A 62 -5.80 4.09 -8.14
C LEU A 62 -5.75 5.64 -8.06
N ASP A 63 -4.75 6.27 -8.69
CA ASP A 63 -4.63 7.72 -8.73
C ASP A 63 -5.54 8.31 -9.82
N GLU A 64 -5.91 7.52 -10.83
CA GLU A 64 -6.58 7.97 -12.07
C GLU A 64 -8.11 7.67 -12.16
N GLY A 65 -8.77 7.44 -11.05
CA GLY A 65 -10.25 7.35 -11.08
C GLY A 65 -10.85 5.94 -10.99
N VAL A 66 -10.07 4.88 -11.01
CA VAL A 66 -10.59 3.52 -10.84
C VAL A 66 -11.12 3.35 -9.42
N ASN A 67 -12.38 2.97 -9.29
CA ASN A 67 -13.05 2.76 -8.02
C ASN A 67 -13.27 1.27 -7.77
N ILE A 68 -12.68 0.75 -6.69
CA ILE A 68 -12.75 -0.66 -6.30
C ILE A 68 -13.20 -0.77 -4.84
N PRO A 69 -14.44 -0.41 -4.52
CA PRO A 69 -14.94 -0.44 -3.13
C PRO A 69 -14.98 -1.87 -2.56
N GLU A 70 -14.95 -2.88 -3.42
CA GLU A 70 -14.95 -4.30 -3.05
C GLU A 70 -13.62 -4.76 -2.41
N THR A 71 -12.55 -3.97 -2.52
CA THR A 71 -11.24 -4.29 -1.92
C THR A 71 -11.34 -4.36 -0.40
N GLN A 72 -11.11 -5.53 0.18
CA GLN A 72 -11.09 -5.75 1.63
C GLN A 72 -9.68 -5.73 2.21
N ILE A 73 -8.70 -6.18 1.43
CA ILE A 73 -7.29 -6.26 1.81
C ILE A 73 -6.46 -5.53 0.75
N ALA A 74 -5.56 -4.67 1.20
CA ALA A 74 -4.59 -4.02 0.34
C ALA A 74 -3.17 -4.20 0.88
N LEU A 75 -2.26 -4.53 -0.03
CA LEU A 75 -0.81 -4.60 0.20
C LEU A 75 -0.20 -3.40 -0.54
N ILE A 76 0.39 -2.46 0.19
CA ILE A 76 1.05 -1.30 -0.38
C ILE A 76 2.56 -1.55 -0.35
N LEU A 77 3.09 -2.10 -1.46
CA LEU A 77 4.52 -2.45 -1.58
C LEU A 77 5.41 -1.24 -1.91
N ALA A 78 4.81 -0.16 -2.34
CA ALA A 78 5.53 1.04 -2.72
C ALA A 78 5.06 2.24 -1.92
N SER A 79 5.96 2.84 -1.19
CA SER A 79 5.75 4.16 -0.66
C SER A 79 6.04 5.20 -1.74
N ASN A 80 5.18 6.18 -1.83
CA ASN A 80 5.41 7.38 -2.60
C ASN A 80 5.51 8.55 -1.62
N THR A 81 6.52 9.39 -1.79
CA THR A 81 6.75 10.58 -0.94
C THR A 81 5.69 11.67 -1.13
N VAL A 82 4.78 11.51 -2.11
CA VAL A 82 3.73 12.49 -2.40
C VAL A 82 2.50 12.21 -1.55
N GLU A 83 2.31 13.01 -0.51
CA GLU A 83 1.20 12.94 0.45
C GLU A 83 -0.17 12.78 -0.21
N ARG A 84 -0.45 13.56 -1.26
CA ARG A 84 -1.72 13.50 -1.98
C ARG A 84 -2.02 12.12 -2.56
N GLN A 85 -1.00 11.42 -3.06
CA GLN A 85 -1.20 10.13 -3.72
C GLN A 85 -1.57 9.01 -2.74
N TRP A 86 -0.83 8.85 -1.64
CA TRP A 86 -1.14 7.80 -0.67
C TRP A 86 -2.43 8.08 0.10
N THR A 87 -2.78 9.34 0.37
CA THR A 87 -4.08 9.71 0.95
C THR A 87 -5.23 9.34 0.02
N GLN A 88 -5.10 9.58 -1.28
CA GLN A 88 -6.10 9.19 -2.28
C GLN A 88 -6.24 7.67 -2.39
N ARG A 89 -5.13 6.94 -2.43
CA ARG A 89 -5.11 5.46 -2.47
C ARG A 89 -5.83 4.87 -1.27
N ARG A 90 -5.44 5.30 -0.07
CA ARG A 90 -6.10 4.90 1.18
C ARG A 90 -7.59 5.18 1.13
N GLY A 91 -7.99 6.39 0.78
CA GLY A 91 -9.40 6.78 0.71
C GLY A 91 -10.24 5.91 -0.23
N ARG A 92 -9.65 5.38 -1.30
CA ARG A 92 -10.34 4.47 -2.21
C ARG A 92 -10.48 3.06 -1.65
N ILE A 93 -9.42 2.55 -0.98
CA ILE A 93 -9.42 1.25 -0.31
C ILE A 93 -10.44 1.23 0.84
N LEU A 94 -10.54 2.33 1.60
CA LEU A 94 -11.42 2.44 2.76
C LEU A 94 -12.90 2.67 2.42
N ARG A 95 -13.28 2.85 1.15
CA ARG A 95 -14.67 3.05 0.77
C ARG A 95 -15.55 1.89 1.24
N LYS A 96 -16.68 2.25 1.82
CA LYS A 96 -17.71 1.28 2.20
C LYS A 96 -18.28 0.61 0.95
N CYS A 97 -18.64 -0.65 1.08
CA CYS A 97 -19.33 -1.42 0.04
C CYS A 97 -20.51 -2.15 0.68
N SER A 98 -21.69 -1.54 0.62
CA SER A 98 -22.89 -2.07 1.25
C SER A 98 -23.29 -3.44 0.68
N ALA A 99 -23.04 -3.66 -0.61
CA ALA A 99 -23.32 -4.93 -1.29
C ALA A 99 -22.53 -6.12 -0.70
N LEU A 100 -21.37 -5.87 -0.08
CA LEU A 100 -20.54 -6.89 0.57
C LEU A 100 -20.53 -6.76 2.12
N GLY A 101 -21.36 -5.90 2.69
CA GLY A 101 -21.33 -5.61 4.12
C GLY A 101 -19.98 -5.03 4.62
N LYS A 102 -19.14 -4.51 3.70
CA LYS A 102 -17.83 -4.00 4.03
C LYS A 102 -17.92 -2.69 4.79
N THR A 103 -17.43 -2.69 6.03
CA THR A 103 -17.35 -1.52 6.92
C THR A 103 -15.92 -1.05 7.17
N HIS A 104 -14.93 -1.91 6.91
CA HIS A 104 -13.50 -1.66 7.10
C HIS A 104 -12.68 -2.38 6.01
N ALA A 105 -11.40 -2.06 5.95
CA ALA A 105 -10.43 -2.77 5.14
C ALA A 105 -9.14 -2.98 5.94
N VAL A 106 -8.40 -4.02 5.61
CA VAL A 106 -7.05 -4.28 6.13
C VAL A 106 -6.05 -3.71 5.14
N ILE A 107 -5.13 -2.89 5.62
CA ILE A 107 -4.04 -2.33 4.82
C ILE A 107 -2.72 -2.82 5.43
N HIS A 108 -1.96 -3.56 4.65
CA HIS A 108 -0.58 -3.90 4.95
C HIS A 108 0.30 -2.89 4.22
N ASP A 109 0.90 -2.00 4.98
CA ASP A 109 1.79 -0.96 4.46
C ASP A 109 3.24 -1.34 4.74
N PHE A 110 4.06 -1.41 3.69
CA PHE A 110 5.46 -1.79 3.77
C PHE A 110 6.33 -0.55 3.93
N VAL A 111 6.97 -0.44 5.08
CA VAL A 111 7.82 0.69 5.45
C VAL A 111 9.27 0.40 5.12
N VAL A 112 9.95 1.34 4.49
CA VAL A 112 11.38 1.24 4.19
C VAL A 112 12.17 1.81 5.36
N LEU A 113 13.01 0.98 5.96
CA LEU A 113 13.82 1.36 7.13
C LEU A 113 15.31 1.15 6.82
N PRO A 114 16.19 2.07 7.25
CA PRO A 114 17.63 1.89 7.15
C PRO A 114 18.11 0.62 7.87
N PRO A 115 19.17 -0.06 7.35
CA PRO A 115 19.74 -1.23 8.01
C PRO A 115 20.21 -0.94 9.45
N ALA A 116 20.84 0.19 9.69
CA ALA A 116 21.28 0.63 11.02
C ALA A 116 20.11 0.72 11.99
N PHE A 117 19.01 1.33 11.59
CA PHE A 117 17.77 1.38 12.37
C PHE A 117 17.21 -0.01 12.69
N LYS A 118 17.20 -0.94 11.74
CA LYS A 118 16.76 -2.33 11.98
C LYS A 118 17.60 -3.04 13.02
N ASN A 119 18.91 -2.81 13.02
CA ASN A 119 19.87 -3.45 13.91
C ASN A 119 19.96 -2.78 15.28
N ASN A 120 19.14 -1.78 15.60
CA ASN A 120 19.20 -0.94 16.82
C ASN A 120 20.54 -0.21 16.98
N ASN A 121 21.20 0.12 15.89
CA ASN A 121 22.47 0.85 15.87
C ASN A 121 22.23 2.29 15.41
N ASP A 122 21.46 3.03 16.20
CA ASP A 122 21.00 4.38 15.86
C ASP A 122 22.17 5.39 15.72
N LEU A 123 23.37 5.06 16.29
CA LEU A 123 24.57 5.87 16.15
C LEU A 123 25.21 5.83 14.75
N GLU A 124 24.86 4.85 13.92
CA GLU A 124 25.32 4.71 12.55
C GLU A 124 24.38 5.33 11.51
N LEU A 125 23.29 5.98 11.96
CA LEU A 125 22.37 6.66 11.04
C LEU A 125 23.03 7.93 10.48
N ASP A 126 23.09 8.03 9.18
CA ASP A 126 23.57 9.21 8.47
C ASP A 126 22.42 10.19 8.12
N ASP A 127 22.76 11.34 7.54
CA ASP A 127 21.77 12.35 7.13
C ASP A 127 20.76 11.84 6.10
N TYR A 128 21.14 10.88 5.27
CA TYR A 128 20.24 10.27 4.29
C TYR A 128 19.25 9.34 4.98
N ASP A 129 19.72 8.54 5.92
CA ASP A 129 18.91 7.64 6.74
C ASP A 129 17.88 8.43 7.56
N LEU A 130 18.30 9.52 8.19
CA LEU A 130 17.40 10.40 8.95
C LEU A 130 16.33 11.05 8.06
N LYS A 131 16.69 11.48 6.85
CA LYS A 131 15.71 11.98 5.87
C LYS A 131 14.71 10.91 5.45
N LEU A 132 15.17 9.67 5.22
CA LEU A 132 14.30 8.54 4.90
C LEU A 132 13.33 8.25 6.04
N LEU A 133 13.83 8.18 7.28
CA LEU A 133 13.00 7.98 8.47
C LEU A 133 11.94 9.06 8.63
N ASN A 134 12.28 10.33 8.41
CA ASN A 134 11.34 11.44 8.50
C ASN A 134 10.22 11.35 7.43
N LEU A 135 10.57 10.96 6.20
CA LEU A 135 9.58 10.73 5.14
C LEU A 135 8.62 9.58 5.48
N GLU A 136 9.16 8.47 5.98
CA GLU A 136 8.36 7.33 6.40
C GLU A 136 7.48 7.66 7.62
N LEU A 137 8.01 8.44 8.59
CA LEU A 137 7.29 8.90 9.77
C LEU A 137 6.03 9.68 9.40
N THR A 138 6.15 10.65 8.49
CA THR A 138 5.02 11.47 8.04
C THR A 138 3.88 10.59 7.50
N ARG A 139 4.22 9.59 6.69
CA ARG A 139 3.26 8.64 6.14
C ARG A 139 2.65 7.75 7.21
N LEU A 140 3.47 7.21 8.10
CA LEU A 140 3.02 6.34 9.20
C LEU A 140 2.03 7.04 10.13
N ILE A 141 2.31 8.29 10.53
CA ILE A 141 1.42 9.09 11.39
C ILE A 141 0.04 9.24 10.73
N GLU A 142 0.01 9.55 9.45
CA GLU A 142 -1.24 9.77 8.75
C GLU A 142 -2.05 8.47 8.57
N PHE A 143 -1.39 7.33 8.34
CA PHE A 143 -2.07 6.03 8.30
C PHE A 143 -2.56 5.62 9.69
N ALA A 144 -1.74 5.81 10.73
CA ALA A 144 -2.07 5.46 12.11
C ALA A 144 -3.29 6.22 12.62
N ARG A 145 -3.43 7.49 12.27
CA ARG A 145 -4.54 8.35 12.73
C ARG A 145 -5.93 7.77 12.46
N LEU A 146 -6.07 6.95 11.41
CA LEU A 146 -7.35 6.33 11.03
C LEU A 146 -7.39 4.83 11.29
N ALA A 147 -6.30 4.24 11.78
CA ALA A 147 -6.23 2.80 12.04
C ALA A 147 -6.91 2.46 13.38
N ARG A 148 -7.65 1.34 13.40
CA ARG A 148 -8.28 0.84 14.63
C ARG A 148 -7.27 0.17 15.58
N ASN A 149 -6.17 -0.36 15.01
CA ASN A 149 -5.11 -1.08 15.74
C ASN A 149 -3.84 -0.23 15.96
N ASN A 150 -3.95 1.09 15.89
CA ASN A 150 -2.80 1.99 15.95
C ASN A 150 -1.93 1.84 17.21
N THR A 151 -2.54 1.52 18.36
CA THR A 151 -1.86 1.36 19.66
C THR A 151 -1.45 -0.08 19.99
N SER A 152 -1.87 -1.07 19.20
CA SER A 152 -1.51 -2.47 19.41
C SER A 152 -0.08 -2.77 18.96
N THR A 153 0.46 -3.93 19.34
CA THR A 153 1.82 -4.35 18.98
C THR A 153 2.04 -4.50 17.47
N ASP A 154 0.97 -4.79 16.75
CA ASP A 154 0.91 -4.86 15.27
C ASP A 154 0.47 -3.54 14.63
N GLY A 155 0.27 -2.48 15.42
CA GLY A 155 -0.08 -1.14 14.98
C GLY A 155 1.16 -0.29 14.66
N ALA A 156 0.91 0.93 14.18
CA ALA A 156 1.98 1.83 13.73
C ALA A 156 2.69 2.58 14.87
N TYR A 157 2.04 2.82 16.01
CA TYR A 157 2.61 3.67 17.07
C TYR A 157 3.92 3.16 17.67
N PRO A 158 4.16 1.87 17.91
CA PRO A 158 5.47 1.41 18.39
C PRO A 158 6.61 1.80 17.46
N LEU A 159 6.38 1.70 16.14
CA LEU A 159 7.38 2.12 15.14
C LEU A 159 7.50 3.64 15.06
N ILE A 160 6.40 4.38 15.09
CA ILE A 160 6.38 5.85 15.11
C ILE A 160 7.21 6.38 16.28
N ASN A 161 6.94 5.91 17.50
CA ASN A 161 7.66 6.35 18.70
C ASN A 161 9.16 6.06 18.60
N ARG A 162 9.55 4.93 18.03
CA ARG A 162 10.96 4.60 17.84
C ARG A 162 11.62 5.51 16.81
N ILE A 163 10.97 5.80 15.68
CA ILE A 163 11.52 6.73 14.68
C ILE A 163 11.63 8.14 15.26
N GLN A 164 10.62 8.64 15.96
CA GLN A 164 10.65 9.95 16.61
C GLN A 164 11.83 10.08 17.57
N LYS A 165 12.08 9.04 18.38
CA LYS A 165 13.24 9.02 19.27
C LYS A 165 14.57 9.14 18.53
N CYS A 166 14.73 8.45 17.38
CA CYS A 166 15.94 8.56 16.55
C CYS A 166 16.09 9.95 15.92
N LEU A 167 14.97 10.63 15.60
CA LEU A 167 14.96 11.98 15.04
C LEU A 167 15.11 13.08 16.11
N GLY A 168 15.17 12.73 17.41
CA GLY A 168 15.25 13.69 18.50
C GLY A 168 13.93 14.40 18.79
N GLU A 169 12.81 13.89 18.27
CA GLU A 169 11.47 14.39 18.54
C GLU A 169 10.93 13.68 19.80
N SER A 170 10.84 14.40 20.91
CA SER A 170 10.30 13.90 22.18
C SER A 170 8.91 14.45 22.48
#